data_fab8225c2b938d307166c8c56c81b9f0
#
_entry.id   fab8225c2b938d307166c8c56c81b9f0
#
_cell.length_a   1.000
_cell.length_b   1.000
_cell.length_c   1.000
_cell.angle_alpha   90.00
_cell.angle_beta   90.00
_cell.angle_gamma   90.00
#
_symmetry.space_group_name_H-M   'P 1'
#
loop_
_entity.id
_entity.type
_entity.pdbx_description
1 polymer ?
#
loop_
_entity_poly.entity_id
_entity_poly.type
_entity_poly.pdbx_seq_one_letter_code
_entity_poly.pdbx_strand_id
1 'polypeptide(L)'
;KDGITVGAERSWKYLKAAGVPAMFYISKIDEENSDYYNSLHKLQKQFGVSVAPIVVPIFEGNRDTVGIVDCVIRKAYRMEGNKRVEIPIPDNMKDRIDQHRAALCENIAELSEDLMERYFAGEEFSDEELIAGIRQGVKDLVLAPVFCGTAATGIGSYALLKGIADYMPSPDEKPVEICEDEKGELIEINCTPNGSTCAFVFKTVADQYGRFSYFKVMSGEVKQDMTLVNKRADANEKMGHIFTVCGKKTTEVPVIGCGDIGAVSKLVTTKTGDTLSMSVRKVELEPIEIAPPCYTQAIAPKVKGVEEKISTGLARLHDEDPSFDTEFNPETKQHLISGAGDIHLDVLCSKLKDKFGVEVTLTDPIVPYREKTVSYTHLRAHETLR
;
A
#
# COMPACT_ATOMS: atom_id res chain seq x y z
N LYS A 1 4.93 -15.10 -13.30
CA LYS A 1 5.91 -16.18 -13.15
C LYS A 1 5.71 -16.94 -11.84
N ASP A 2 5.77 -16.26 -10.70
CA ASP A 2 5.73 -16.90 -9.38
C ASP A 2 4.31 -17.27 -8.91
N GLY A 3 3.30 -16.93 -9.70
CA GLY A 3 1.89 -17.14 -9.35
C GLY A 3 1.41 -16.24 -8.21
N ILE A 4 0.43 -16.74 -7.43
CA ILE A 4 -0.10 -16.01 -6.28
C ILE A 4 0.86 -16.18 -5.10
N THR A 5 1.35 -15.06 -4.58
CA THR A 5 2.25 -15.03 -3.42
C THR A 5 1.46 -14.80 -2.13
N VAL A 6 2.07 -15.14 -0.99
CA VAL A 6 1.50 -14.85 0.34
C VAL A 6 1.18 -13.36 0.52
N GLY A 7 2.02 -12.48 -0.06
CA GLY A 7 1.78 -11.04 -0.07
C GLY A 7 0.49 -10.66 -0.80
N ALA A 8 0.19 -11.28 -1.93
CA ALA A 8 -1.05 -11.05 -2.67
C ALA A 8 -2.29 -11.50 -1.88
N GLU A 9 -2.21 -12.67 -1.21
CA GLU A 9 -3.30 -13.18 -0.36
C GLU A 9 -3.58 -12.26 0.83
N ARG A 10 -2.52 -11.78 1.50
CA ARG A 10 -2.65 -10.84 2.62
C ARG A 10 -3.24 -9.51 2.16
N SER A 11 -2.72 -8.96 1.05
CA SER A 11 -3.25 -7.71 0.48
C SER A 11 -4.73 -7.84 0.14
N TRP A 12 -5.15 -8.95 -0.48
CA TRP A 12 -6.57 -9.20 -0.77
C TRP A 12 -7.44 -9.23 0.48
N LYS A 13 -6.98 -9.89 1.55
CA LYS A 13 -7.70 -9.91 2.84
C LYS A 13 -7.86 -8.50 3.43
N TYR A 14 -6.80 -7.68 3.40
CA TYR A 14 -6.85 -6.31 3.89
C TYR A 14 -7.79 -5.43 3.05
N LEU A 15 -7.70 -5.52 1.72
CA LEU A 15 -8.58 -4.77 0.83
C LEU A 15 -10.06 -5.12 1.06
N LYS A 16 -10.38 -6.42 1.18
CA LYS A 16 -11.75 -6.86 1.49
C LYS A 16 -12.23 -6.39 2.85
N ALA A 17 -11.40 -6.49 3.89
CA ALA A 17 -11.77 -6.04 5.23
C ALA A 17 -12.01 -4.53 5.29
N ALA A 18 -11.22 -3.75 4.54
CA ALA A 18 -11.35 -2.30 4.46
C ALA A 18 -12.35 -1.80 3.41
N GLY A 19 -13.02 -2.70 2.68
CA GLY A 19 -13.97 -2.31 1.62
C GLY A 19 -13.31 -1.48 0.50
N VAL A 20 -12.05 -1.79 0.15
CA VAL A 20 -11.29 -1.05 -0.86
C VAL A 20 -11.32 -1.79 -2.19
N PRO A 21 -11.71 -1.13 -3.29
CA PRO A 21 -11.67 -1.69 -4.64
C PRO A 21 -10.27 -2.17 -5.05
N ALA A 22 -10.21 -3.25 -5.79
CA ALA A 22 -8.97 -3.88 -6.22
C ALA A 22 -8.94 -4.20 -7.70
N MET A 23 -7.73 -4.16 -8.29
CA MET A 23 -7.43 -4.73 -9.61
C MET A 23 -6.17 -5.59 -9.52
N PHE A 24 -6.07 -6.57 -10.41
CA PHE A 24 -4.89 -7.42 -10.52
C PHE A 24 -4.04 -7.03 -11.73
N TYR A 25 -2.72 -7.08 -11.56
CA TYR A 25 -1.77 -6.94 -12.64
C TYR A 25 -0.81 -8.13 -12.67
N ILE A 26 -0.92 -8.97 -13.69
CA ILE A 26 -0.01 -10.09 -13.92
C ILE A 26 1.22 -9.56 -14.65
N SER A 27 2.29 -9.35 -13.90
CA SER A 27 3.56 -8.83 -14.41
C SER A 27 4.48 -9.93 -14.92
N LYS A 28 5.56 -9.51 -15.61
CA LYS A 28 6.65 -10.42 -16.06
C LYS A 28 6.15 -11.55 -16.96
N ILE A 29 5.20 -11.24 -17.84
CA ILE A 29 4.65 -12.22 -18.79
C ILE A 29 5.62 -12.60 -19.90
N ASP A 30 6.73 -11.89 -20.03
CA ASP A 30 7.85 -12.07 -20.94
C ASP A 30 8.97 -12.96 -20.38
N GLU A 31 8.94 -13.26 -19.08
CA GLU A 31 9.99 -14.09 -18.48
C GLU A 31 9.81 -15.57 -18.82
N GLU A 32 10.91 -16.29 -18.89
CA GLU A 32 10.93 -17.74 -19.06
C GLU A 32 10.15 -18.43 -17.95
N ASN A 33 9.36 -19.43 -18.31
CA ASN A 33 8.43 -20.15 -17.42
C ASN A 33 7.27 -19.31 -16.85
N SER A 34 6.97 -18.13 -17.42
CA SER A 34 5.75 -17.43 -17.13
C SER A 34 4.56 -18.12 -17.81
N ASP A 35 3.41 -18.19 -17.12
CA ASP A 35 2.15 -18.69 -17.66
C ASP A 35 1.00 -17.80 -17.22
N TYR A 36 0.58 -16.92 -18.11
CA TYR A 36 -0.50 -15.98 -17.87
C TYR A 36 -1.82 -16.69 -17.57
N TYR A 37 -2.21 -17.66 -18.41
CA TYR A 37 -3.50 -18.30 -18.28
C TYR A 37 -3.62 -19.18 -17.03
N ASN A 38 -2.54 -19.85 -16.65
CA ASN A 38 -2.48 -20.58 -15.38
C ASN A 38 -2.57 -19.62 -14.18
N SER A 39 -1.90 -18.48 -14.25
CA SER A 39 -1.98 -17.44 -13.22
C SER A 39 -3.38 -16.84 -13.12
N LEU A 40 -4.02 -16.53 -14.23
CA LEU A 40 -5.40 -16.06 -14.28
C LEU A 40 -6.37 -17.08 -13.68
N HIS A 41 -6.25 -18.35 -14.06
CA HIS A 41 -7.10 -19.43 -13.52
C HIS A 41 -6.92 -19.57 -12.00
N LYS A 42 -5.68 -19.48 -11.49
CA LYS A 42 -5.43 -19.50 -10.05
C LYS A 42 -6.06 -18.31 -9.33
N LEU A 43 -5.97 -17.09 -9.91
CA LEU A 43 -6.62 -15.90 -9.37
C LEU A 43 -8.13 -16.09 -9.26
N GLN A 44 -8.77 -16.57 -10.33
CA GLN A 44 -10.21 -16.84 -10.37
C GLN A 44 -10.63 -17.90 -9.34
N LYS A 45 -9.85 -18.98 -9.23
CA LYS A 45 -10.13 -20.05 -8.27
C LYS A 45 -9.99 -19.59 -6.81
N GLN A 46 -9.03 -18.73 -6.51
CA GLN A 46 -8.67 -18.36 -5.13
C GLN A 46 -9.43 -17.15 -4.62
N PHE A 47 -9.64 -16.13 -5.46
CA PHE A 47 -10.23 -14.86 -5.04
C PHE A 47 -11.69 -14.69 -5.42
N GLY A 48 -12.26 -15.67 -6.13
CA GLY A 48 -13.70 -15.76 -6.39
C GLY A 48 -14.12 -15.30 -7.78
N VAL A 49 -15.42 -15.22 -7.95
CA VAL A 49 -16.13 -15.31 -9.20
C VAL A 49 -15.87 -14.17 -10.16
N SER A 50 -15.54 -13.00 -9.65
CA SER A 50 -15.55 -11.78 -10.45
C SER A 50 -14.16 -11.29 -10.85
N VAL A 51 -13.16 -12.17 -10.83
CA VAL A 51 -11.83 -11.86 -11.38
C VAL A 51 -11.89 -11.97 -12.89
N ALA A 52 -12.03 -10.83 -13.57
CA ALA A 52 -12.30 -10.76 -15.00
C ALA A 52 -11.11 -10.20 -15.80
N PRO A 53 -10.60 -10.93 -16.82
CA PRO A 53 -9.51 -10.42 -17.64
C PRO A 53 -10.00 -9.31 -18.57
N ILE A 54 -9.44 -8.12 -18.41
CA ILE A 54 -9.63 -6.97 -19.28
C ILE A 54 -8.61 -6.97 -20.40
N VAL A 55 -7.36 -7.33 -20.07
CA VAL A 55 -6.24 -7.33 -21.02
C VAL A 55 -5.57 -8.69 -20.99
N VAL A 56 -5.39 -9.28 -22.17
CA VAL A 56 -4.72 -10.57 -22.36
C VAL A 56 -3.49 -10.42 -23.25
N PRO A 57 -2.43 -11.22 -23.03
CA PRO A 57 -1.19 -11.13 -23.82
C PRO A 57 -1.31 -11.80 -25.19
N ILE A 58 -0.58 -11.26 -26.17
CA ILE A 58 -0.33 -11.89 -27.47
C ILE A 58 1.03 -12.56 -27.41
N PHE A 59 1.07 -13.85 -27.69
CA PHE A 59 2.31 -14.63 -27.78
C PHE A 59 2.59 -15.01 -29.23
N GLU A 60 3.84 -14.93 -29.63
CA GLU A 60 4.37 -15.45 -30.92
C GLU A 60 5.46 -16.48 -30.66
N GLY A 61 5.62 -17.43 -31.61
CA GLY A 61 6.67 -18.44 -31.57
C GLY A 61 6.72 -19.22 -30.25
N ASN A 62 7.85 -19.17 -29.58
CA ASN A 62 8.16 -19.91 -28.35
C ASN A 62 7.70 -19.20 -27.07
N ARG A 63 6.55 -18.52 -27.09
CA ARG A 63 5.97 -17.69 -26.02
C ARG A 63 6.56 -16.28 -25.84
N ASP A 64 7.15 -15.72 -26.89
CA ASP A 64 7.57 -14.32 -26.86
C ASP A 64 6.34 -13.41 -26.78
N THR A 65 6.28 -12.57 -25.75
CA THR A 65 5.20 -11.61 -25.60
C THR A 65 5.40 -10.43 -26.53
N VAL A 66 4.57 -10.34 -27.56
CA VAL A 66 4.69 -9.31 -28.61
C VAL A 66 3.69 -8.16 -28.45
N GLY A 67 2.65 -8.36 -27.68
CA GLY A 67 1.60 -7.35 -27.49
C GLY A 67 0.53 -7.78 -26.50
N ILE A 68 -0.57 -7.02 -26.52
CA ILE A 68 -1.75 -7.27 -25.69
C ILE A 68 -3.02 -7.06 -26.50
N VAL A 69 -4.12 -7.70 -26.08
CA VAL A 69 -5.47 -7.42 -26.55
C VAL A 69 -6.33 -6.90 -25.40
N ASP A 70 -7.01 -5.80 -25.62
CA ASP A 70 -8.08 -5.31 -24.76
C ASP A 70 -9.38 -6.01 -25.15
N CYS A 71 -9.94 -6.80 -24.22
CA CYS A 71 -11.14 -7.60 -24.45
C CYS A 71 -12.44 -6.75 -24.46
N VAL A 72 -12.42 -5.57 -23.82
CA VAL A 72 -13.58 -4.68 -23.75
C VAL A 72 -13.84 -4.00 -25.09
N ILE A 73 -12.82 -3.34 -25.64
CA ILE A 73 -12.90 -2.59 -26.88
C ILE A 73 -12.47 -3.39 -28.12
N ARG A 74 -12.11 -4.66 -27.96
CA ARG A 74 -11.64 -5.58 -29.02
C ARG A 74 -10.53 -4.99 -29.89
N LYS A 75 -9.49 -4.44 -29.25
CA LYS A 75 -8.33 -3.87 -29.92
C LYS A 75 -7.04 -4.50 -29.45
N ALA A 76 -6.12 -4.74 -30.39
CA ALA A 76 -4.82 -5.30 -30.10
C ALA A 76 -3.74 -4.23 -30.30
N TYR A 77 -2.70 -4.30 -29.46
CA TYR A 77 -1.60 -3.34 -29.46
C TYR A 77 -0.28 -4.02 -29.27
N ARG A 78 0.76 -3.53 -29.95
CA ARG A 78 2.15 -3.87 -29.68
C ARG A 78 2.98 -2.62 -29.40
N MET A 79 4.15 -2.82 -28.85
CA MET A 79 5.13 -1.75 -28.66
C MET A 79 6.14 -1.76 -29.80
N GLU A 80 6.35 -0.62 -30.45
CA GLU A 80 7.44 -0.39 -31.40
C GLU A 80 8.37 0.68 -30.82
N GLY A 81 9.43 0.23 -30.14
CA GLY A 81 10.21 1.07 -29.26
C GLY A 81 9.33 1.63 -28.12
N ASN A 82 9.24 2.95 -28.02
CA ASN A 82 8.41 3.63 -27.01
C ASN A 82 6.99 4.00 -27.51
N LYS A 83 6.60 3.55 -28.70
CA LYS A 83 5.28 3.88 -29.26
C LYS A 83 4.37 2.67 -29.24
N ARG A 84 3.13 2.90 -28.80
CA ARG A 84 2.05 1.92 -28.89
C ARG A 84 1.43 1.98 -30.27
N VAL A 85 1.38 0.85 -30.96
CA VAL A 85 0.82 0.70 -32.32
C VAL A 85 -0.36 -0.27 -32.24
N GLU A 86 -1.49 0.10 -32.84
CA GLU A 86 -2.65 -0.79 -32.99
C GLU A 86 -2.36 -1.79 -34.12
N ILE A 87 -2.68 -3.05 -33.85
CA ILE A 87 -2.49 -4.17 -34.79
C ILE A 87 -3.81 -4.96 -34.91
N PRO A 88 -4.01 -5.73 -35.99
CA PRO A 88 -5.14 -6.63 -36.03
C PRO A 88 -5.05 -7.73 -34.97
N ILE A 89 -6.19 -8.12 -34.42
CA ILE A 89 -6.26 -9.24 -33.48
C ILE A 89 -5.87 -10.52 -34.22
N PRO A 90 -4.94 -11.31 -33.68
CA PRO A 90 -4.58 -12.61 -34.28
C PRO A 90 -5.79 -13.55 -34.34
N ASP A 91 -5.96 -14.25 -35.49
CA ASP A 91 -7.13 -15.11 -35.73
C ASP A 91 -7.29 -16.21 -34.65
N ASN A 92 -6.18 -16.74 -34.16
CA ASN A 92 -6.18 -17.76 -33.10
C ASN A 92 -6.59 -17.25 -31.72
N MET A 93 -6.80 -15.96 -31.56
CA MET A 93 -7.22 -15.34 -30.28
C MET A 93 -8.69 -14.88 -30.31
N LYS A 94 -9.32 -14.72 -31.47
CA LYS A 94 -10.65 -14.14 -31.60
C LYS A 94 -11.68 -14.86 -30.73
N ASP A 95 -11.80 -16.18 -30.83
CA ASP A 95 -12.76 -16.96 -30.04
C ASP A 95 -12.55 -16.79 -28.52
N ARG A 96 -11.30 -16.71 -28.08
CA ARG A 96 -10.99 -16.52 -26.66
C ARG A 96 -11.34 -15.11 -26.17
N ILE A 97 -11.11 -14.09 -27.01
CA ILE A 97 -11.48 -12.72 -26.68
C ILE A 97 -12.99 -12.57 -26.59
N ASP A 98 -13.73 -13.20 -27.52
CA ASP A 98 -15.18 -13.22 -27.50
C ASP A 98 -15.72 -13.94 -26.24
N GLN A 99 -15.09 -15.05 -25.83
CA GLN A 99 -15.42 -15.73 -24.57
C GLN A 99 -15.17 -14.83 -23.34
N HIS A 100 -14.03 -14.12 -23.29
CA HIS A 100 -13.74 -13.21 -22.18
C HIS A 100 -14.73 -12.01 -22.15
N ARG A 101 -15.06 -11.46 -23.32
CA ARG A 101 -16.07 -10.40 -23.42
C ARG A 101 -17.47 -10.89 -23.01
N ALA A 102 -17.86 -12.08 -23.43
CA ALA A 102 -19.14 -12.68 -23.02
C ALA A 102 -19.21 -12.87 -21.49
N ALA A 103 -18.16 -13.38 -20.88
CA ALA A 103 -18.08 -13.48 -19.42
C ALA A 103 -18.11 -12.11 -18.71
N LEU A 104 -17.53 -11.06 -19.30
CA LEU A 104 -17.67 -9.70 -18.79
C LEU A 104 -19.11 -9.20 -18.89
N CYS A 105 -19.79 -9.44 -20.01
CA CYS A 105 -21.20 -9.09 -20.18
C CYS A 105 -22.10 -9.78 -19.14
N GLU A 106 -21.84 -11.06 -18.86
CA GLU A 106 -22.54 -11.82 -17.83
C GLU A 106 -22.33 -11.20 -16.43
N ASN A 107 -21.09 -10.94 -16.05
CA ASN A 107 -20.76 -10.30 -14.76
C ASN A 107 -21.42 -8.91 -14.62
N ILE A 108 -21.51 -8.14 -15.70
CA ILE A 108 -22.13 -6.82 -15.69
C ILE A 108 -23.65 -6.92 -15.63
N ALA A 109 -24.23 -7.90 -16.32
CA ALA A 109 -25.67 -8.16 -16.28
C ALA A 109 -26.17 -8.43 -14.85
N GLU A 110 -25.35 -9.07 -14.01
CA GLU A 110 -25.70 -9.33 -12.61
C GLU A 110 -25.78 -8.06 -11.72
N LEU A 111 -25.31 -6.89 -12.20
CA LEU A 111 -25.32 -5.66 -11.42
C LEU A 111 -26.70 -5.01 -11.26
N SER A 112 -27.62 -5.24 -12.20
CA SER A 112 -28.99 -4.73 -12.12
C SER A 112 -30.00 -5.57 -12.90
N GLU A 113 -31.27 -5.52 -12.47
CA GLU A 113 -32.37 -6.23 -13.15
C GLU A 113 -32.50 -5.79 -14.63
N ASP A 114 -32.39 -4.49 -14.92
CA ASP A 114 -32.46 -3.94 -16.28
C ASP A 114 -31.35 -4.49 -17.20
N LEU A 115 -30.11 -4.52 -16.72
CA LEU A 115 -28.99 -5.10 -17.48
C LEU A 115 -29.16 -6.60 -17.68
N MET A 116 -29.71 -7.30 -16.70
CA MET A 116 -29.97 -8.74 -16.78
C MET A 116 -31.07 -9.04 -17.80
N GLU A 117 -32.17 -8.28 -17.82
CA GLU A 117 -33.26 -8.43 -18.84
C GLU A 117 -32.70 -8.21 -20.25
N ARG A 118 -31.93 -7.18 -20.49
CA ARG A 118 -31.30 -6.88 -21.78
C ARG A 118 -30.34 -7.99 -22.21
N TYR A 119 -29.54 -8.50 -21.30
CA TYR A 119 -28.62 -9.63 -21.57
C TYR A 119 -29.38 -10.88 -22.00
N PHE A 120 -30.49 -11.26 -21.32
CA PHE A 120 -31.32 -12.38 -21.68
C PHE A 120 -32.13 -12.14 -22.96
N ALA A 121 -32.45 -10.92 -23.31
CA ALA A 121 -33.02 -10.54 -24.59
C ALA A 121 -32.03 -10.67 -25.77
N GLY A 122 -30.76 -10.94 -25.49
CA GLY A 122 -29.70 -11.05 -26.49
C GLY A 122 -29.21 -9.69 -27.04
N GLU A 123 -29.42 -8.59 -26.31
CA GLU A 123 -28.90 -7.28 -26.67
C GLU A 123 -27.41 -7.22 -26.42
N GLU A 124 -26.65 -6.70 -27.39
CA GLU A 124 -25.21 -6.43 -27.21
C GLU A 124 -25.01 -5.14 -26.40
N PHE A 125 -24.14 -5.21 -25.39
CA PHE A 125 -23.68 -4.02 -24.68
C PHE A 125 -22.63 -3.26 -25.53
N SER A 126 -22.73 -1.94 -25.58
CA SER A 126 -21.72 -1.08 -26.18
C SER A 126 -20.44 -1.09 -25.33
N ASP A 127 -19.33 -0.62 -25.91
CA ASP A 127 -18.06 -0.52 -25.19
C ASP A 127 -18.15 0.45 -24.01
N GLU A 128 -18.91 1.56 -24.16
CA GLU A 128 -19.17 2.52 -23.11
C GLU A 128 -19.99 1.93 -21.95
N GLU A 129 -21.03 1.16 -22.27
CA GLU A 129 -21.83 0.46 -21.25
C GLU A 129 -21.00 -0.56 -20.49
N LEU A 130 -20.14 -1.30 -21.18
CA LEU A 130 -19.22 -2.25 -20.54
C LEU A 130 -18.22 -1.53 -19.62
N ILE A 131 -17.63 -0.42 -20.05
CA ILE A 131 -16.72 0.38 -19.23
C ILE A 131 -17.44 0.90 -17.99
N ALA A 132 -18.65 1.43 -18.14
CA ALA A 132 -19.45 1.93 -17.01
C ALA A 132 -19.85 0.79 -16.05
N GLY A 133 -20.26 -0.37 -16.59
CA GLY A 133 -20.60 -1.56 -15.82
C GLY A 133 -19.39 -2.12 -15.04
N ILE A 134 -18.22 -2.24 -15.68
CA ILE A 134 -16.99 -2.66 -15.01
C ILE A 134 -16.66 -1.69 -13.86
N ARG A 135 -16.72 -0.37 -14.11
CA ARG A 135 -16.48 0.67 -13.08
C ARG A 135 -17.43 0.50 -11.89
N GLN A 136 -18.73 0.31 -12.17
CA GLN A 136 -19.72 0.09 -11.11
C GLN A 136 -19.43 -1.19 -10.34
N GLY A 137 -19.17 -2.31 -11.01
CA GLY A 137 -18.82 -3.58 -10.36
C GLY A 137 -17.56 -3.51 -9.51
N VAL A 138 -16.55 -2.72 -9.92
CA VAL A 138 -15.34 -2.46 -9.14
C VAL A 138 -15.67 -1.63 -7.89
N LYS A 139 -16.48 -0.58 -8.04
CA LYS A 139 -16.94 0.27 -6.93
C LYS A 139 -17.75 -0.51 -5.89
N ASP A 140 -18.60 -1.42 -6.34
CA ASP A 140 -19.45 -2.27 -5.50
C ASP A 140 -18.71 -3.50 -4.93
N LEU A 141 -17.42 -3.63 -5.21
CA LEU A 141 -16.54 -4.72 -4.75
C LEU A 141 -16.94 -6.11 -5.25
N VAL A 142 -17.72 -6.18 -6.30
CA VAL A 142 -18.19 -7.44 -6.92
C VAL A 142 -17.37 -7.85 -8.14
N LEU A 143 -16.54 -6.94 -8.70
CA LEU A 143 -15.69 -7.22 -9.85
C LEU A 143 -14.26 -6.76 -9.58
N ALA A 144 -13.27 -7.60 -9.95
CA ALA A 144 -11.85 -7.28 -9.87
C ALA A 144 -11.20 -7.46 -11.26
N PRO A 145 -10.90 -6.39 -12.00
CA PRO A 145 -10.33 -6.45 -13.33
C PRO A 145 -8.89 -6.95 -13.31
N VAL A 146 -8.51 -7.77 -14.29
CA VAL A 146 -7.16 -8.30 -14.45
C VAL A 146 -6.52 -7.70 -15.68
N PHE A 147 -5.35 -7.13 -15.48
CA PHE A 147 -4.45 -6.64 -16.50
C PHE A 147 -3.18 -7.47 -16.55
N CYS A 148 -2.43 -7.34 -17.63
CA CYS A 148 -1.13 -7.99 -17.76
C CYS A 148 -0.13 -7.11 -18.49
N GLY A 149 1.15 -7.43 -18.30
CA GLY A 149 2.19 -6.74 -19.05
C GLY A 149 3.59 -7.01 -18.49
N THR A 150 4.54 -6.27 -19.06
CA THR A 150 5.95 -6.31 -18.67
C THR A 150 6.51 -4.90 -18.55
N ALA A 151 7.16 -4.61 -17.43
CA ALA A 151 7.77 -3.31 -17.18
C ALA A 151 9.02 -3.08 -18.03
N ALA A 152 9.75 -4.15 -18.40
CA ALA A 152 10.99 -4.04 -19.15
C ALA A 152 10.77 -3.51 -20.57
N THR A 153 9.72 -3.96 -21.25
CA THR A 153 9.38 -3.55 -22.62
C THR A 153 8.25 -2.52 -22.70
N GLY A 154 7.59 -2.24 -21.57
CA GLY A 154 6.43 -1.33 -21.49
C GLY A 154 5.13 -1.91 -22.05
N ILE A 155 5.10 -3.18 -22.49
CA ILE A 155 3.89 -3.87 -22.96
C ILE A 155 2.88 -3.92 -21.81
N GLY A 156 1.64 -3.47 -22.07
CA GLY A 156 0.55 -3.46 -21.09
C GLY A 156 0.54 -2.26 -20.14
N SER A 157 1.63 -1.49 -20.01
CA SER A 157 1.71 -0.36 -19.06
C SER A 157 0.67 0.73 -19.34
N TYR A 158 0.46 1.09 -20.61
CA TYR A 158 -0.58 2.07 -20.97
C TYR A 158 -1.97 1.55 -20.65
N ALA A 159 -2.25 0.27 -20.92
CA ALA A 159 -3.55 -0.33 -20.63
C ALA A 159 -3.83 -0.34 -19.12
N LEU A 160 -2.82 -0.61 -18.30
CA LEU A 160 -2.95 -0.52 -16.84
C LEU A 160 -3.29 0.91 -16.40
N LEU A 161 -2.54 1.92 -16.87
CA LEU A 161 -2.80 3.32 -16.52
C LEU A 161 -4.20 3.79 -16.95
N LYS A 162 -4.60 3.40 -18.18
CA LYS A 162 -5.95 3.66 -18.67
C LYS A 162 -7.00 2.95 -17.82
N GLY A 163 -6.78 1.67 -17.47
CA GLY A 163 -7.67 0.90 -16.61
C GLY A 163 -7.83 1.49 -15.21
N ILE A 164 -6.77 2.06 -14.63
CA ILE A 164 -6.88 2.81 -13.36
C ILE A 164 -7.81 4.02 -13.53
N ALA A 165 -7.65 4.79 -14.61
CA ALA A 165 -8.48 5.97 -14.86
C ALA A 165 -9.94 5.62 -15.19
N ASP A 166 -10.18 4.55 -15.95
CA ASP A 166 -11.51 4.17 -16.42
C ASP A 166 -12.31 3.41 -15.36
N TYR A 167 -11.68 2.53 -14.60
CA TYR A 167 -12.38 1.55 -13.75
C TYR A 167 -12.26 1.79 -12.24
N MET A 168 -11.18 2.45 -11.77
CA MET A 168 -11.05 2.69 -10.35
C MET A 168 -11.84 3.93 -9.92
N PRO A 169 -12.55 3.88 -8.77
CA PRO A 169 -13.29 5.04 -8.27
C PRO A 169 -12.33 6.15 -7.84
N SER A 170 -12.77 7.40 -8.02
CA SER A 170 -12.08 8.57 -7.51
C SER A 170 -12.35 8.78 -6.01
N PRO A 171 -11.53 9.60 -5.31
CA PRO A 171 -11.69 9.81 -3.86
C PRO A 171 -13.05 10.36 -3.42
N ASP A 172 -13.74 11.14 -4.28
CA ASP A 172 -15.07 11.69 -4.03
C ASP A 172 -16.20 10.64 -4.17
N GLU A 173 -15.91 9.51 -4.82
CA GLU A 173 -16.83 8.38 -4.93
C GLU A 173 -16.69 7.38 -3.78
N LYS A 174 -15.68 7.56 -2.91
CA LYS A 174 -15.46 6.69 -1.75
C LYS A 174 -16.56 6.90 -0.70
N PRO A 175 -16.93 5.84 0.06
CA PRO A 175 -17.74 5.99 1.26
C PRO A 175 -17.13 7.02 2.22
N VAL A 176 -17.98 7.60 3.06
CA VAL A 176 -17.56 8.55 4.10
C VAL A 176 -16.50 7.95 5.01
N GLU A 177 -15.54 8.77 5.43
CA GLU A 177 -14.58 8.40 6.47
C GLU A 177 -15.16 8.71 7.84
N ILE A 178 -15.01 7.79 8.76
CA ILE A 178 -15.41 7.98 10.16
C ILE A 178 -14.21 8.55 10.92
N CYS A 179 -14.45 9.57 11.70
CA CYS A 179 -13.44 10.17 12.57
C CYS A 179 -14.05 10.55 13.93
N GLU A 180 -13.19 10.81 14.89
CA GLU A 180 -13.55 11.19 16.25
C GLU A 180 -13.37 12.70 16.45
N ASP A 181 -14.38 13.37 16.97
CA ASP A 181 -14.33 14.80 17.29
C ASP A 181 -13.64 15.08 18.64
N GLU A 182 -13.64 16.37 19.10
CA GLU A 182 -13.06 16.77 20.38
C GLU A 182 -13.74 16.13 21.60
N LYS A 183 -14.97 15.66 21.46
CA LYS A 183 -15.75 15.06 22.55
C LYS A 183 -15.69 13.54 22.56
N GLY A 184 -15.01 12.93 21.58
CA GLY A 184 -14.99 11.50 21.38
C GLY A 184 -16.22 10.96 20.64
N GLU A 185 -16.99 11.82 19.98
CA GLU A 185 -18.13 11.42 19.18
C GLU A 185 -17.69 11.07 17.76
N LEU A 186 -18.23 9.98 17.22
CA LEU A 186 -17.97 9.57 15.85
C LEU A 186 -18.74 10.44 14.87
N ILE A 187 -18.04 11.07 13.95
CA ILE A 187 -18.59 11.92 12.92
C ILE A 187 -18.11 11.52 11.54
N GLU A 188 -18.87 11.85 10.52
CA GLU A 188 -18.55 11.57 9.14
C GLU A 188 -17.79 12.72 8.47
N ILE A 189 -16.78 12.38 7.68
CA ILE A 189 -16.05 13.29 6.79
C ILE A 189 -16.24 12.83 5.35
N ASN A 190 -16.70 13.75 4.52
CA ASN A 190 -16.82 13.54 3.07
C ASN A 190 -15.67 14.21 2.33
N CYS A 191 -15.21 13.60 1.26
CA CYS A 191 -14.23 14.18 0.35
C CYS A 191 -14.90 15.28 -0.49
N THR A 192 -15.01 16.49 0.06
CA THR A 192 -15.62 17.65 -0.61
C THR A 192 -14.68 18.85 -0.58
N PRO A 193 -14.51 19.56 -1.72
CA PRO A 193 -13.60 20.71 -1.79
C PRO A 193 -13.95 21.87 -0.82
N ASN A 194 -15.24 22.02 -0.53
CA ASN A 194 -15.75 23.09 0.37
C ASN A 194 -15.89 22.63 1.84
N GLY A 195 -15.42 21.43 2.17
CA GLY A 195 -15.45 20.91 3.53
C GLY A 195 -14.45 21.59 4.48
N SER A 196 -14.60 21.33 5.77
CA SER A 196 -13.56 21.71 6.73
C SER A 196 -12.27 20.94 6.44
N THR A 197 -11.15 21.64 6.34
CA THR A 197 -9.87 21.01 5.99
C THR A 197 -9.49 19.92 7.00
N CYS A 198 -9.25 18.72 6.45
CA CYS A 198 -8.75 17.57 7.17
C CYS A 198 -7.73 16.84 6.31
N ALA A 199 -6.55 16.59 6.82
CA ALA A 199 -5.48 15.89 6.15
C ALA A 199 -4.94 14.75 7.03
N PHE A 200 -4.75 13.57 6.45
CA PHE A 200 -4.21 12.39 7.12
C PHE A 200 -2.76 12.16 6.72
N VAL A 201 -1.86 12.13 7.68
CA VAL A 201 -0.43 11.88 7.45
C VAL A 201 -0.17 10.37 7.44
N PHE A 202 -0.06 9.80 6.26
CA PHE A 202 0.06 8.34 6.11
C PHE A 202 1.50 7.83 5.99
N LYS A 203 2.48 8.75 5.81
CA LYS A 203 3.88 8.38 5.66
C LYS A 203 4.80 9.53 6.03
N THR A 204 5.90 9.20 6.71
CA THR A 204 7.03 10.12 6.95
C THR A 204 8.28 9.52 6.31
N VAL A 205 9.12 10.37 5.70
CA VAL A 205 10.45 10.01 5.22
C VAL A 205 11.45 10.93 5.90
N ALA A 206 12.43 10.33 6.55
CA ALA A 206 13.48 11.04 7.24
C ALA A 206 14.84 10.81 6.57
N ASP A 207 15.62 11.86 6.45
CA ASP A 207 17.01 11.83 6.02
C ASP A 207 17.88 12.73 6.89
N GLN A 208 19.15 12.88 6.51
CA GLN A 208 20.07 13.76 7.22
C GLN A 208 19.70 15.25 7.17
N TYR A 209 18.85 15.66 6.21
CA TYR A 209 18.45 17.05 5.99
C TYR A 209 17.13 17.42 6.67
N GLY A 210 16.31 16.42 7.04
CA GLY A 210 15.06 16.66 7.72
C GLY A 210 13.99 15.58 7.51
N ARG A 211 12.76 15.94 7.83
CA ARG A 211 11.58 15.08 7.65
C ARG A 211 10.67 15.65 6.58
N PHE A 212 10.14 14.75 5.75
CA PHE A 212 9.05 14.98 4.82
C PHE A 212 7.86 14.16 5.24
N SER A 213 6.74 14.81 5.54
CA SER A 213 5.49 14.14 5.88
C SER A 213 4.57 14.16 4.67
N TYR A 214 4.14 12.98 4.24
CA TYR A 214 3.18 12.79 3.14
C TYR A 214 1.79 12.71 3.72
N PHE A 215 0.88 13.46 3.15
CA PHE A 215 -0.51 13.51 3.62
C PHE A 215 -1.48 13.39 2.46
N LYS A 216 -2.67 12.85 2.74
CA LYS A 216 -3.83 12.87 1.85
C LYS A 216 -4.84 13.86 2.40
N VAL A 217 -5.37 14.71 1.54
CA VAL A 217 -6.44 15.64 1.93
C VAL A 217 -7.76 14.88 1.92
N MET A 218 -8.34 14.68 3.10
CA MET A 218 -9.58 13.91 3.28
C MET A 218 -10.83 14.77 3.07
N SER A 219 -10.74 16.08 3.34
CA SER A 219 -11.81 17.07 3.14
C SER A 219 -11.21 18.46 2.99
N GLY A 220 -11.89 19.35 2.29
CA GLY A 220 -11.44 20.72 2.06
C GLY A 220 -10.20 20.80 1.19
N GLU A 221 -9.33 21.73 1.49
CA GLU A 221 -8.05 21.94 0.79
C GLU A 221 -6.97 22.38 1.75
N VAL A 222 -5.72 21.97 1.49
CA VAL A 222 -4.54 22.40 2.24
C VAL A 222 -3.81 23.46 1.43
N LYS A 223 -3.64 24.66 2.02
CA LYS A 223 -2.92 25.79 1.42
C LYS A 223 -1.54 25.94 2.03
N GLN A 224 -0.65 26.50 1.23
CA GLN A 224 0.65 26.93 1.72
C GLN A 224 0.50 27.93 2.88
N ASP A 225 1.37 27.84 3.88
CA ASP A 225 1.38 28.66 5.09
C ASP A 225 0.13 28.55 6.00
N MET A 226 -0.79 27.63 5.70
CA MET A 226 -1.95 27.36 6.54
C MET A 226 -1.53 26.74 7.86
N THR A 227 -2.23 27.06 8.94
CA THR A 227 -2.02 26.43 10.25
C THR A 227 -3.14 25.43 10.52
N LEU A 228 -2.77 24.19 10.78
CA LEU A 228 -3.67 23.09 11.16
C LEU A 228 -3.32 22.62 12.57
N VAL A 229 -4.25 21.95 13.21
CA VAL A 229 -4.11 21.38 14.56
C VAL A 229 -3.93 19.88 14.46
N ASN A 230 -2.93 19.37 15.14
CA ASN A 230 -2.77 17.96 15.43
C ASN A 230 -3.47 17.66 16.75
N LYS A 231 -4.63 16.97 16.71
CA LYS A 231 -5.42 16.68 17.91
C LYS A 231 -4.67 15.79 18.90
N ARG A 232 -4.00 14.73 18.42
CA ARG A 232 -3.22 13.81 19.26
C ARG A 232 -2.09 14.50 20.03
N ALA A 233 -1.38 15.42 19.37
CA ALA A 233 -0.26 16.13 19.99
C ALA A 233 -0.67 17.43 20.69
N ASP A 234 -1.96 17.83 20.59
CA ASP A 234 -2.51 19.14 21.02
C ASP A 234 -1.62 20.32 20.60
N ALA A 235 -1.18 20.30 19.34
CA ALA A 235 -0.23 21.25 18.82
C ALA A 235 -0.67 21.83 17.48
N ASN A 236 -0.28 23.09 17.24
CA ASN A 236 -0.46 23.76 15.96
C ASN A 236 0.71 23.43 15.04
N GLU A 237 0.42 23.01 13.82
CA GLU A 237 1.40 22.73 12.78
C GLU A 237 1.20 23.68 11.59
N LYS A 238 2.29 24.30 11.17
CA LYS A 238 2.27 25.18 10.01
C LYS A 238 2.59 24.39 8.74
N MET A 239 1.67 24.42 7.78
CA MET A 239 1.82 23.83 6.46
C MET A 239 2.63 24.76 5.56
N GLY A 240 3.92 24.95 5.86
CA GLY A 240 4.80 25.89 5.16
C GLY A 240 4.79 25.69 3.64
N HIS A 241 5.92 25.28 3.06
CA HIS A 241 5.94 24.89 1.65
C HIS A 241 5.36 23.50 1.48
N ILE A 242 4.36 23.38 0.61
CA ILE A 242 3.70 22.12 0.25
C ILE A 242 4.07 21.72 -1.17
N PHE A 243 4.15 20.40 -1.41
CA PHE A 243 4.69 19.84 -2.65
C PHE A 243 3.80 18.72 -3.16
N THR A 244 3.72 18.60 -4.49
CA THR A 244 3.39 17.34 -5.16
C THR A 244 4.67 16.57 -5.43
N VAL A 245 4.63 15.24 -5.34
CA VAL A 245 5.82 14.37 -5.44
C VAL A 245 5.63 13.32 -6.51
N CYS A 246 6.60 13.22 -7.41
CA CYS A 246 6.67 12.17 -8.43
C CYS A 246 8.07 11.55 -8.40
N GLY A 247 8.20 10.39 -7.73
CA GLY A 247 9.49 9.76 -7.46
C GLY A 247 10.42 10.68 -6.65
N LYS A 248 11.56 11.07 -7.21
CA LYS A 248 12.51 12.01 -6.58
C LYS A 248 12.21 13.49 -6.88
N LYS A 249 11.29 13.76 -7.81
CA LYS A 249 10.96 15.13 -8.21
C LYS A 249 9.85 15.66 -7.31
N THR A 250 10.14 16.77 -6.63
CA THR A 250 9.18 17.56 -5.86
C THR A 250 8.84 18.81 -6.63
N THR A 251 7.56 19.18 -6.67
CA THR A 251 7.10 20.43 -7.27
C THR A 251 6.29 21.20 -6.23
N GLU A 252 6.73 22.40 -5.90
CA GLU A 252 6.01 23.26 -4.96
C GLU A 252 4.72 23.75 -5.57
N VAL A 253 3.65 23.71 -4.79
CA VAL A 253 2.30 24.13 -5.22
C VAL A 253 1.66 24.98 -4.13
N PRO A 254 0.78 25.92 -4.50
CA PRO A 254 0.12 26.79 -3.52
C PRO A 254 -1.02 26.11 -2.76
N VAL A 255 -1.61 25.06 -3.34
CA VAL A 255 -2.77 24.33 -2.78
C VAL A 255 -2.75 22.88 -3.20
N ILE A 256 -3.23 22.01 -2.32
CA ILE A 256 -3.53 20.59 -2.56
C ILE A 256 -4.99 20.37 -2.24
N GLY A 257 -5.74 19.90 -3.24
CA GLY A 257 -7.19 19.72 -3.15
C GLY A 257 -7.62 18.45 -2.44
N CYS A 258 -8.92 18.35 -2.18
CA CYS A 258 -9.54 17.16 -1.60
C CYS A 258 -9.28 15.92 -2.45
N GLY A 259 -8.91 14.84 -1.79
CA GLY A 259 -8.59 13.54 -2.41
C GLY A 259 -7.15 13.42 -2.91
N ASP A 260 -6.43 14.54 -3.07
CA ASP A 260 -5.05 14.57 -3.53
C ASP A 260 -4.05 14.26 -2.41
N ILE A 261 -2.86 13.84 -2.84
CA ILE A 261 -1.72 13.54 -1.98
C ILE A 261 -0.67 14.65 -2.12
N GLY A 262 -0.26 15.19 -0.98
CA GLY A 262 0.81 16.16 -0.89
C GLY A 262 1.90 15.76 0.07
N ALA A 263 2.96 16.56 0.08
CA ALA A 263 4.03 16.45 1.06
C ALA A 263 4.34 17.83 1.65
N VAL A 264 4.74 17.83 2.90
CA VAL A 264 5.17 19.02 3.63
C VAL A 264 6.45 18.72 4.42
N SER A 265 7.33 19.70 4.49
CA SER A 265 8.56 19.59 5.29
C SER A 265 8.40 20.27 6.65
N LYS A 266 9.24 19.84 7.62
CA LYS A 266 9.44 20.54 8.90
C LYS A 266 8.24 20.57 9.86
N LEU A 267 7.30 19.61 9.76
CA LEU A 267 6.35 19.41 10.85
C LEU A 267 7.10 18.98 12.11
N VAL A 268 6.72 19.54 13.27
CA VAL A 268 7.49 19.37 14.52
C VAL A 268 7.00 18.17 15.31
N THR A 269 5.72 18.11 15.59
CA THR A 269 5.10 17.12 16.50
C THR A 269 4.39 15.98 15.76
N THR A 270 4.09 16.20 14.49
CA THR A 270 3.29 15.29 13.67
C THR A 270 4.06 14.03 13.28
N LYS A 271 3.42 12.88 13.45
CA LYS A 271 3.93 11.54 13.10
C LYS A 271 3.05 10.87 12.04
N THR A 272 3.53 9.74 11.52
CA THR A 272 2.73 8.87 10.65
C THR A 272 1.52 8.35 11.42
N GLY A 273 0.33 8.44 10.81
CA GLY A 273 -0.95 8.10 11.43
C GLY A 273 -1.70 9.29 12.05
N ASP A 274 -1.08 10.47 12.11
CA ASP A 274 -1.72 11.66 12.68
C ASP A 274 -2.68 12.33 11.70
N THR A 275 -3.70 12.97 12.26
CA THR A 275 -4.66 13.80 11.55
C THR A 275 -4.40 15.28 11.82
N LEU A 276 -4.35 16.07 10.76
CA LEU A 276 -4.24 17.52 10.80
C LEU A 276 -5.58 18.12 10.37
N SER A 277 -6.17 18.97 11.21
CA SER A 277 -7.50 19.54 10.97
C SER A 277 -7.57 21.03 11.32
N MET A 278 -8.66 21.68 10.92
CA MET A 278 -8.91 23.08 11.31
C MET A 278 -9.19 23.19 12.80
N SER A 279 -8.74 24.29 13.43
CA SER A 279 -8.97 24.56 14.85
C SER A 279 -10.44 24.67 15.24
N VAL A 280 -11.32 25.05 14.32
CA VAL A 280 -12.77 25.14 14.54
C VAL A 280 -13.47 23.78 14.49
N ARG A 281 -12.82 22.75 13.96
CA ARG A 281 -13.33 21.36 13.90
C ARG A 281 -12.16 20.42 14.03
N LYS A 282 -11.71 20.19 15.23
CA LYS A 282 -10.62 19.24 15.51
C LYS A 282 -11.17 17.83 15.42
N VAL A 283 -10.57 17.03 14.57
CA VAL A 283 -10.95 15.65 14.33
C VAL A 283 -9.72 14.75 14.30
N GLU A 284 -9.94 13.46 14.54
CA GLU A 284 -8.92 12.43 14.49
C GLU A 284 -9.48 11.22 13.74
N LEU A 285 -8.82 10.88 12.64
CA LEU A 285 -9.08 9.65 11.88
C LEU A 285 -8.45 8.46 12.61
N GLU A 286 -9.01 7.28 12.39
CA GLU A 286 -8.46 6.05 12.93
C GLU A 286 -6.98 5.91 12.54
N PRO A 287 -6.07 5.71 13.51
CA PRO A 287 -4.65 5.58 13.23
C PRO A 287 -4.37 4.27 12.49
N ILE A 288 -3.22 4.23 11.81
CA ILE A 288 -2.78 3.01 11.12
C ILE A 288 -2.41 1.95 12.16
N GLU A 289 -3.10 0.81 12.13
CA GLU A 289 -2.74 -0.34 12.96
C GLU A 289 -1.41 -0.93 12.51
N ILE A 290 -0.46 -0.94 13.42
CA ILE A 290 0.88 -1.48 13.19
C ILE A 290 1.04 -2.73 14.05
N ALA A 291 1.40 -3.85 13.39
CA ALA A 291 1.65 -5.08 14.11
C ALA A 291 2.85 -4.92 15.06
N PRO A 292 2.77 -5.41 16.31
CA PRO A 292 3.88 -5.33 17.24
C PRO A 292 5.09 -6.12 16.73
N PRO A 293 6.32 -5.65 17.02
CA PRO A 293 7.53 -6.36 16.66
C PRO A 293 7.59 -7.71 17.39
N CYS A 294 8.08 -8.74 16.70
CA CYS A 294 8.14 -10.12 17.24
C CYS A 294 9.55 -10.74 17.23
N TYR A 295 10.54 -10.05 16.70
CA TYR A 295 11.92 -10.51 16.63
C TYR A 295 12.88 -9.46 17.16
N THR A 296 13.70 -9.82 18.17
CA THR A 296 14.59 -8.90 18.88
C THR A 296 16.05 -9.33 18.75
N GLN A 297 16.93 -8.37 18.46
CA GLN A 297 18.37 -8.55 18.51
C GLN A 297 19.06 -7.41 19.27
N ALA A 298 20.26 -7.67 19.77
CA ALA A 298 21.11 -6.63 20.34
C ALA A 298 21.90 -5.94 19.20
N ILE A 299 21.89 -4.60 19.21
CA ILE A 299 22.58 -3.76 18.24
C ILE A 299 23.80 -3.12 18.87
N ALA A 300 24.94 -3.23 18.23
CA ALA A 300 26.19 -2.62 18.67
C ALA A 300 26.93 -1.93 17.52
N PRO A 301 27.62 -0.82 17.76
CA PRO A 301 28.45 -0.17 16.76
C PRO A 301 29.63 -1.05 16.36
N LYS A 302 29.99 -1.08 15.09
CA LYS A 302 31.26 -1.69 14.63
C LYS A 302 32.48 -0.86 15.06
N VAL A 303 32.30 0.44 15.20
CA VAL A 303 33.35 1.40 15.62
C VAL A 303 32.89 2.10 16.89
N LYS A 304 33.74 2.10 17.92
CA LYS A 304 33.44 2.81 19.19
C LYS A 304 33.33 4.32 19.00
N GLY A 305 32.43 4.96 19.75
CA GLY A 305 32.24 6.39 19.75
C GLY A 305 31.19 6.92 18.77
N VAL A 306 30.38 6.02 18.18
CA VAL A 306 29.25 6.40 17.29
C VAL A 306 27.88 6.03 17.88
N GLU A 307 27.82 5.67 19.16
CA GLU A 307 26.62 5.22 19.86
C GLU A 307 25.49 6.28 19.80
N GLU A 308 25.83 7.55 19.97
CA GLU A 308 24.87 8.65 19.89
C GLU A 308 24.29 8.81 18.47
N LYS A 309 25.13 8.57 17.45
CA LYS A 309 24.65 8.59 16.05
C LYS A 309 23.71 7.43 15.75
N ILE A 310 23.93 6.25 16.36
CA ILE A 310 23.00 5.11 16.24
C ILE A 310 21.66 5.49 16.84
N SER A 311 21.64 5.97 18.08
CA SER A 311 20.40 6.36 18.77
C SER A 311 19.62 7.42 17.99
N THR A 312 20.32 8.47 17.52
CA THR A 312 19.71 9.51 16.69
C THR A 312 19.20 8.96 15.35
N GLY A 313 19.97 8.10 14.70
CA GLY A 313 19.60 7.47 13.44
C GLY A 313 18.37 6.56 13.59
N LEU A 314 18.35 5.73 14.65
CA LEU A 314 17.20 4.86 14.95
C LEU A 314 15.96 5.67 15.29
N ALA A 315 16.05 6.74 16.07
CA ALA A 315 14.92 7.61 16.36
C ALA A 315 14.32 8.21 15.09
N ARG A 316 15.15 8.67 14.14
CA ARG A 316 14.67 9.17 12.85
C ARG A 316 14.09 8.07 11.95
N LEU A 317 14.67 6.87 11.98
CA LEU A 317 14.11 5.73 11.25
C LEU A 317 12.78 5.27 11.85
N HIS A 318 12.59 5.39 13.17
CA HIS A 318 11.31 5.10 13.82
C HIS A 318 10.21 6.09 13.43
N ASP A 319 10.54 7.36 13.18
CA ASP A 319 9.60 8.32 12.60
C ASP A 319 9.16 7.91 11.17
N GLU A 320 10.02 7.19 10.41
CA GLU A 320 9.73 6.69 9.08
C GLU A 320 9.01 5.34 9.11
N ASP A 321 9.40 4.48 10.01
CA ASP A 321 8.91 3.11 10.15
C ASP A 321 8.60 2.81 11.62
N PRO A 322 7.37 3.02 12.06
CA PRO A 322 6.96 2.77 13.44
C PRO A 322 6.72 1.28 13.76
N SER A 323 7.05 0.36 12.84
CA SER A 323 6.87 -1.09 13.04
C SER A 323 8.05 -1.77 13.74
N PHE A 324 9.08 -1.03 14.13
CA PHE A 324 10.17 -1.50 14.96
C PHE A 324 10.30 -0.69 16.24
N ASP A 325 10.84 -1.29 17.28
CA ASP A 325 11.13 -0.61 18.56
C ASP A 325 12.59 -0.71 18.93
N THR A 326 13.03 0.21 19.78
CA THR A 326 14.37 0.21 20.36
C THR A 326 14.31 0.39 21.87
N GLU A 327 15.03 -0.45 22.60
CA GLU A 327 15.09 -0.43 24.04
C GLU A 327 16.54 -0.54 24.54
N PHE A 328 16.85 0.14 25.63
CA PHE A 328 18.11 -0.10 26.36
C PHE A 328 17.83 -1.01 27.56
N ASN A 329 18.45 -2.19 27.58
CA ASN A 329 18.36 -3.10 28.70
C ASN A 329 19.46 -2.76 29.74
N PRO A 330 19.09 -2.22 30.91
CA PRO A 330 20.08 -1.79 31.92
C PRO A 330 20.79 -2.96 32.62
N GLU A 331 20.19 -4.15 32.66
CA GLU A 331 20.79 -5.32 33.29
C GLU A 331 21.91 -5.92 32.44
N THR A 332 21.68 -6.05 31.14
CA THR A 332 22.65 -6.57 30.17
C THR A 332 23.52 -5.50 29.53
N LYS A 333 23.17 -4.22 29.74
CA LYS A 333 23.78 -3.04 29.12
C LYS A 333 23.80 -3.11 27.58
N GLN A 334 22.80 -3.74 26.99
CA GLN A 334 22.63 -3.87 25.56
C GLN A 334 21.55 -2.92 25.06
N HIS A 335 21.80 -2.31 23.89
CA HIS A 335 20.75 -1.71 23.08
C HIS A 335 20.08 -2.84 22.30
N LEU A 336 18.78 -2.94 22.42
CA LEU A 336 17.94 -3.91 21.70
C LEU A 336 17.19 -3.22 20.60
N ILE A 337 17.03 -3.92 19.48
CA ILE A 337 16.18 -3.52 18.36
C ILE A 337 15.21 -4.66 18.07
N SER A 338 13.93 -4.35 18.00
CA SER A 338 12.85 -5.32 17.77
C SER A 338 12.10 -4.98 16.50
N GLY A 339 11.89 -5.93 15.64
CA GLY A 339 11.19 -5.76 14.36
C GLY A 339 10.34 -6.97 13.96
N ALA A 340 9.81 -6.97 12.77
CA ALA A 340 8.95 -8.04 12.26
C ALA A 340 9.70 -9.35 11.94
N GLY A 341 11.03 -9.30 11.80
CA GLY A 341 11.87 -10.45 11.49
C GLY A 341 13.32 -10.05 11.18
N ASP A 342 14.16 -11.02 10.86
CA ASP A 342 15.58 -10.85 10.54
C ASP A 342 15.80 -9.90 9.35
N ILE A 343 15.11 -10.14 8.25
CA ILE A 343 15.19 -9.28 7.04
C ILE A 343 14.83 -7.84 7.36
N HIS A 344 13.83 -7.61 8.23
CA HIS A 344 13.46 -6.26 8.63
C HIS A 344 14.61 -5.56 9.37
N LEU A 345 15.24 -6.23 10.31
CA LEU A 345 16.39 -5.67 11.04
C LEU A 345 17.59 -5.42 10.11
N ASP A 346 17.85 -6.31 9.15
CA ASP A 346 18.90 -6.11 8.14
C ASP A 346 18.64 -4.87 7.26
N VAL A 347 17.39 -4.64 6.88
CA VAL A 347 16.99 -3.44 6.14
C VAL A 347 17.21 -2.17 6.98
N LEU A 348 16.87 -2.20 8.27
CA LEU A 348 17.10 -1.06 9.17
C LEU A 348 18.62 -0.78 9.34
N CYS A 349 19.44 -1.82 9.48
CA CYS A 349 20.89 -1.68 9.51
C CYS A 349 21.45 -1.09 8.21
N SER A 350 20.95 -1.53 7.06
CA SER A 350 21.32 -0.96 5.75
C SER A 350 20.93 0.50 5.63
N LYS A 351 19.71 0.86 6.05
CA LYS A 351 19.26 2.26 6.10
C LYS A 351 20.10 3.13 7.02
N LEU A 352 20.52 2.61 8.20
CA LEU A 352 21.44 3.32 9.10
C LEU A 352 22.77 3.62 8.42
N LYS A 353 23.33 2.64 7.71
CA LYS A 353 24.55 2.82 6.95
C LYS A 353 24.38 3.84 5.82
N ASP A 354 23.36 3.67 4.99
CA ASP A 354 23.19 4.48 3.77
C ASP A 354 22.78 5.92 4.05
N LYS A 355 21.90 6.14 5.04
CA LYS A 355 21.39 7.48 5.37
C LYS A 355 22.22 8.24 6.40
N PHE A 356 22.80 7.52 7.37
CA PHE A 356 23.49 8.14 8.52
C PHE A 356 24.97 7.80 8.60
N GLY A 357 25.48 6.93 7.71
CA GLY A 357 26.89 6.55 7.64
C GLY A 357 27.37 5.73 8.84
N VAL A 358 26.47 5.00 9.51
CA VAL A 358 26.78 4.23 10.73
C VAL A 358 26.66 2.73 10.44
N GLU A 359 27.75 2.00 10.64
CA GLU A 359 27.77 0.54 10.56
C GLU A 359 27.57 -0.09 11.94
N VAL A 360 26.65 -1.04 11.99
CA VAL A 360 26.27 -1.77 13.21
C VAL A 360 26.44 -3.27 13.03
N THR A 361 26.45 -4.00 14.14
CA THR A 361 26.42 -5.45 14.20
C THR A 361 25.23 -5.88 15.03
N LEU A 362 24.50 -6.87 14.57
CA LEU A 362 23.43 -7.53 15.31
C LEU A 362 23.96 -8.79 15.96
N THR A 363 23.55 -9.07 17.19
CA THR A 363 23.88 -10.27 17.96
C THR A 363 22.67 -10.71 18.77
N ASP A 364 22.67 -11.96 19.21
CA ASP A 364 21.61 -12.44 20.08
C ASP A 364 21.59 -11.68 21.42
N PRO A 365 20.39 -11.34 21.91
CA PRO A 365 20.26 -10.65 23.19
C PRO A 365 20.66 -11.58 24.35
N ILE A 366 21.36 -11.02 25.33
CA ILE A 366 21.72 -11.74 26.55
C ILE A 366 20.47 -11.87 27.41
N VAL A 367 20.16 -13.10 27.82
CA VAL A 367 19.06 -13.37 28.76
C VAL A 367 19.57 -13.17 30.18
N PRO A 368 19.04 -12.19 30.93
CA PRO A 368 19.45 -12.03 32.35
C PRO A 368 18.85 -13.14 33.21
N TYR A 369 19.68 -14.02 33.69
CA TYR A 369 19.27 -15.04 34.64
C TYR A 369 19.33 -14.51 36.08
N ARG A 370 18.29 -14.82 36.87
CA ARG A 370 18.23 -14.47 38.27
C ARG A 370 18.17 -15.77 39.10
N GLU A 371 19.00 -15.85 40.14
CA GLU A 371 18.95 -16.91 41.10
C GLU A 371 17.97 -16.56 42.24
N LYS A 372 17.11 -17.50 42.57
CA LYS A 372 16.27 -17.43 43.77
C LYS A 372 16.68 -18.53 44.71
N THR A 373 17.29 -18.14 45.82
CA THR A 373 17.63 -19.10 46.88
C THR A 373 16.36 -19.63 47.52
N VAL A 374 16.23 -20.97 47.54
CA VAL A 374 15.13 -21.64 48.21
C VAL A 374 15.66 -22.30 49.45
N SER A 375 15.08 -21.97 50.60
CA SER A 375 15.42 -22.63 51.88
C SER A 375 14.67 -23.95 51.97
N TYR A 376 15.38 -25.05 51.98
CA TYR A 376 14.82 -26.38 52.22
C TYR A 376 14.64 -26.63 53.72
N THR A 377 13.42 -26.44 54.21
CA THR A 377 13.08 -26.60 55.63
C THR A 377 12.91 -28.06 56.09
N HIS A 378 13.01 -29.01 55.16
CA HIS A 378 12.79 -30.43 55.45
C HIS A 378 14.03 -31.31 55.25
N LEU A 379 15.25 -30.73 55.15
CA LEU A 379 16.49 -31.50 55.25
C LEU A 379 16.66 -32.00 56.69
N ARG A 380 16.75 -33.33 56.86
CA ARG A 380 16.98 -33.94 58.19
C ARG A 380 18.43 -33.75 58.58
N ALA A 381 18.66 -33.56 59.89
CA ALA A 381 19.98 -33.24 60.46
C ALA A 381 21.07 -34.29 60.15
N HIS A 382 20.74 -35.53 59.82
CA HIS A 382 21.75 -36.55 59.49
C HIS A 382 22.27 -36.49 58.04
N GLU A 383 21.69 -35.70 57.21
CA GLU A 383 22.16 -35.47 55.79
C GLU A 383 23.20 -34.35 55.69
N THR A 384 23.37 -33.59 56.80
CA THR A 384 24.34 -32.49 56.90
C THR A 384 25.67 -32.87 57.58
N LEU A 385 25.82 -34.13 57.99
CA LEU A 385 27.01 -34.67 58.73
C LEU A 385 27.78 -35.71 57.90
N ARG A 386 27.93 -35.54 56.61
CA ARG A 386 28.89 -36.26 55.77
C ARG A 386 29.77 -35.35 54.97
#